data_05388186d07eb85bb8585b957c917350
#
_entry.id   05388186d07eb85bb8585b957c917350
#
_cell.length_a   1.000
_cell.length_b   1.000
_cell.length_c   1.000
_cell.angle_alpha   90.00
_cell.angle_beta   90.00
_cell.angle_gamma   90.00
#
_symmetry.space_group_name_H-M   'P 1'
#
loop_
_entity.id
_entity.type
_entity.pdbx_description
1 polymer ?
#
loop_
_entity_poly.entity_id
_entity_poly.type
_entity_poly.pdbx_seq_one_letter_code
_entity_poly.pdbx_strand_id
1 'polypeptide(L)'
;MWCVAELDDAYIAQMEDVLALYEKPYKAAEPVVCLDEKPIVLHADLRPPRPAQPGHLAKRDNEYKRCGTANIFAIVEPKAGRHFTCATPDRSALQFAQVIRDLVTAYPFARTIHLVMDNLNIHCRKSLTDHLGEREANYLWSRLQVQYTPKRQLAQSSRD
;
A
#
# COMPACT_ATOMS: atom_id res chain seq x y z
N MET A 1 -17.04 -10.28 18.29
CA MET A 1 -17.90 -10.73 17.16
C MET A 1 -17.28 -10.18 15.88
N TRP A 2 -16.93 -11.03 14.93
CA TRP A 2 -16.43 -10.59 13.63
C TRP A 2 -17.65 -10.20 12.78
N CYS A 3 -17.71 -8.94 12.33
CA CYS A 3 -18.75 -8.55 11.38
C CYS A 3 -18.43 -9.19 10.02
N VAL A 4 -19.29 -10.05 9.55
CA VAL A 4 -19.25 -10.58 8.17
C VAL A 4 -19.80 -9.45 7.29
N ALA A 5 -19.03 -8.99 6.32
CA ALA A 5 -19.52 -8.03 5.34
C ALA A 5 -20.59 -8.70 4.47
N GLU A 6 -21.70 -8.01 4.22
CA GLU A 6 -22.60 -8.44 3.14
C GLU A 6 -21.86 -8.31 1.81
N LEU A 7 -21.76 -9.42 1.10
CA LEU A 7 -21.17 -9.48 -0.23
C LEU A 7 -22.31 -9.18 -1.23
N ASP A 8 -22.42 -7.91 -1.63
CA ASP A 8 -23.32 -7.55 -2.72
C ASP A 8 -22.70 -7.87 -4.10
N ASP A 9 -23.53 -7.85 -5.14
CA ASP A 9 -23.11 -8.16 -6.50
C ASP A 9 -22.01 -7.21 -7.00
N ALA A 10 -22.03 -5.96 -6.55
CA ALA A 10 -21.01 -4.95 -6.91
C ALA A 10 -19.65 -5.28 -6.29
N TYR A 11 -19.63 -5.75 -5.02
CA TYR A 11 -18.43 -6.22 -4.36
C TYR A 11 -17.86 -7.44 -5.08
N ILE A 12 -18.72 -8.40 -5.43
CA ILE A 12 -18.30 -9.63 -6.12
C ILE A 12 -17.72 -9.29 -7.49
N ALA A 13 -18.39 -8.46 -8.29
CA ALA A 13 -17.92 -8.05 -9.61
C ALA A 13 -16.54 -7.36 -9.53
N GLN A 14 -16.36 -6.44 -8.56
CA GLN A 14 -15.09 -5.75 -8.40
C GLN A 14 -13.97 -6.70 -7.94
N MET A 15 -14.29 -7.71 -7.13
CA MET A 15 -13.34 -8.75 -6.73
C MET A 15 -12.96 -9.64 -7.91
N GLU A 16 -13.92 -10.04 -8.74
CA GLU A 16 -13.69 -10.83 -9.95
C GLU A 16 -12.80 -10.08 -10.94
N ASP A 17 -12.97 -8.77 -11.11
CA ASP A 17 -12.10 -7.93 -11.95
C ASP A 17 -10.64 -7.96 -11.47
N VAL A 18 -10.42 -7.88 -10.15
CA VAL A 18 -9.07 -7.98 -9.56
C VAL A 18 -8.49 -9.39 -9.75
N LEU A 19 -9.29 -10.45 -9.54
CA LEU A 19 -8.85 -11.83 -9.74
C LEU A 19 -8.52 -12.10 -11.21
N ALA A 20 -9.37 -11.67 -12.14
CA ALA A 20 -9.12 -11.80 -13.57
C ALA A 20 -7.81 -11.10 -14.00
N LEU A 21 -7.45 -10.00 -13.34
CA LEU A 21 -6.16 -9.34 -13.57
C LEU A 21 -4.99 -10.22 -13.12
N TYR A 22 -5.11 -10.89 -11.98
CA TYR A 22 -4.07 -11.82 -11.48
C TYR A 22 -3.97 -13.11 -12.29
N GLU A 23 -5.03 -13.54 -12.95
CA GLU A 23 -5.00 -14.74 -13.83
C GLU A 23 -4.27 -14.49 -15.15
N LYS A 24 -4.21 -13.25 -15.64
CA LYS A 24 -3.52 -12.93 -16.90
C LYS A 24 -2.07 -13.45 -16.88
N PRO A 25 -1.55 -13.99 -17.99
CA PRO A 25 -0.16 -14.40 -18.07
C PRO A 25 0.78 -13.21 -17.86
N TYR A 26 1.96 -13.47 -17.31
CA TYR A 26 2.97 -12.43 -17.10
C TYR A 26 3.37 -11.75 -18.42
N LYS A 27 3.39 -10.42 -18.41
CA LYS A 27 3.87 -9.59 -19.51
C LYS A 27 4.70 -8.43 -18.94
N ALA A 28 5.99 -8.39 -19.25
CA ALA A 28 6.89 -7.33 -18.78
C ALA A 28 6.46 -5.91 -19.24
N ALA A 29 5.77 -5.81 -20.39
CA ALA A 29 5.23 -4.54 -20.88
C ALA A 29 3.92 -4.10 -20.18
N GLU A 30 3.28 -4.98 -19.44
CA GLU A 30 2.02 -4.77 -18.75
C GLU A 30 2.07 -5.40 -17.34
N PRO A 31 3.00 -4.96 -16.48
CA PRO A 31 3.15 -5.53 -15.15
C PRO A 31 1.89 -5.29 -14.30
N VAL A 32 1.56 -6.26 -13.44
CA VAL A 32 0.53 -6.14 -12.42
C VAL A 32 1.21 -5.89 -11.08
N VAL A 33 0.95 -4.74 -10.50
CA VAL A 33 1.61 -4.25 -9.28
C VAL A 33 0.55 -3.96 -8.23
N CYS A 34 0.81 -4.39 -7.00
CA CYS A 34 -0.04 -4.11 -5.84
C CYS A 34 0.64 -3.05 -4.98
N LEU A 35 -0.12 -2.08 -4.50
CA LEU A 35 0.32 -1.05 -3.56
C LEU A 35 -0.55 -1.10 -2.31
N ASP A 36 0.09 -1.11 -1.15
CA ASP A 36 -0.57 -1.05 0.16
C ASP A 36 0.29 -0.26 1.15
N GLU A 37 -0.32 0.25 2.22
CA GLU A 37 0.36 0.99 3.28
C GLU A 37 0.22 0.30 4.62
N LYS A 38 1.31 0.33 5.37
CA LYS A 38 1.34 -0.14 6.75
C LYS A 38 1.86 0.93 7.68
N PRO A 39 1.01 1.53 8.53
CA PRO A 39 1.47 2.40 9.61
C PRO A 39 2.21 1.57 10.66
N ILE A 40 3.32 2.10 11.16
CA ILE A 40 4.13 1.51 12.23
C ILE A 40 4.32 2.50 13.36
N VAL A 41 4.27 2.01 14.59
CA VAL A 41 4.60 2.80 15.79
C VAL A 41 6.11 2.66 16.05
N LEU A 42 6.77 3.79 16.20
CA LEU A 42 8.20 3.83 16.52
C LEU A 42 8.38 3.74 18.04
N HIS A 43 9.21 2.82 18.47
CA HIS A 43 9.52 2.59 19.87
C HIS A 43 11.01 2.81 20.13
N ALA A 44 11.33 3.39 21.30
CA ALA A 44 12.69 3.40 21.84
C ALA A 44 12.72 2.64 23.17
N ASP A 45 13.81 1.94 23.40
CA ASP A 45 14.03 1.27 24.69
C ASP A 45 14.21 2.32 25.79
N LEU A 46 13.54 2.14 26.93
CA LEU A 46 13.73 3.00 28.11
C LEU A 46 15.06 2.67 28.82
N ARG A 47 15.49 1.42 28.74
CA ARG A 47 16.75 0.91 29.31
C ARG A 47 17.53 0.20 28.21
N PRO A 48 18.86 0.36 28.15
CA PRO A 48 19.66 -0.33 27.15
C PRO A 48 19.51 -1.86 27.28
N PRO A 49 19.32 -2.59 26.17
CA PRO A 49 19.26 -4.03 26.22
C PRO A 49 20.61 -4.62 26.67
N ARG A 50 20.57 -5.73 27.39
CA ARG A 50 21.77 -6.47 27.78
C ARG A 50 22.05 -7.53 26.72
N PRO A 51 23.21 -7.54 26.07
CA PRO A 51 23.54 -8.54 25.08
C PRO A 51 23.72 -9.94 25.76
N ALA A 52 23.59 -10.99 24.95
CA ALA A 52 23.88 -12.34 25.39
C ALA A 52 25.38 -12.47 25.79
N GLN A 53 25.64 -13.21 26.87
CA GLN A 53 26.98 -13.57 27.33
C GLN A 53 27.01 -15.07 27.65
N PRO A 54 28.19 -15.73 27.68
CA PRO A 54 28.28 -17.13 28.08
C PRO A 54 27.53 -17.38 29.40
N GLY A 55 26.56 -18.29 29.39
CA GLY A 55 25.69 -18.61 30.54
C GLY A 55 24.56 -17.62 30.81
N HIS A 56 24.42 -16.52 30.06
CA HIS A 56 23.37 -15.53 30.24
C HIS A 56 22.67 -15.21 28.91
N LEU A 57 21.34 -15.33 28.89
CA LEU A 57 20.53 -14.95 27.74
C LEU A 57 20.46 -13.40 27.58
N ALA A 58 20.32 -12.95 26.35
CA ALA A 58 20.01 -11.54 26.07
C ALA A 58 18.73 -11.13 26.80
N LYS A 59 18.73 -9.95 27.41
CA LYS A 59 17.57 -9.38 28.10
C LYS A 59 17.23 -8.04 27.50
N ARG A 60 15.94 -7.84 27.16
CA ARG A 60 15.36 -6.57 26.75
C ARG A 60 14.20 -6.25 27.68
N ASP A 61 14.06 -4.98 28.04
CA ASP A 61 12.95 -4.53 28.85
C ASP A 61 11.65 -4.57 28.03
N ASN A 62 10.52 -4.86 28.69
CA ASN A 62 9.19 -4.80 28.08
C ASN A 62 8.66 -3.37 28.00
N GLU A 63 9.22 -2.46 28.80
CA GLU A 63 8.84 -1.06 28.78
C GLU A 63 9.53 -0.33 27.65
N TYR A 64 8.77 0.49 26.92
CA TYR A 64 9.27 1.27 25.81
C TYR A 64 8.64 2.67 25.78
N LYS A 65 9.36 3.60 25.20
CA LYS A 65 8.84 4.95 24.90
C LYS A 65 8.33 4.97 23.46
N ARG A 66 7.12 5.49 23.26
CA ARG A 66 6.63 5.78 21.89
C ARG A 66 7.32 7.01 21.34
N CYS A 67 7.91 6.87 20.14
CA CYS A 67 8.69 7.90 19.45
C CYS A 67 7.99 8.40 18.19
N GLY A 68 6.66 8.27 18.12
CA GLY A 68 5.86 8.69 16.98
C GLY A 68 5.43 7.51 16.11
N THR A 69 5.03 7.82 14.89
CA THR A 69 4.61 6.85 13.87
C THR A 69 5.38 7.10 12.58
N ALA A 70 5.55 6.06 11.79
CA ALA A 70 5.99 6.14 10.42
C ALA A 70 5.04 5.29 9.56
N ASN A 71 5.17 5.37 8.25
CA ASN A 71 4.40 4.57 7.33
C ASN A 71 5.34 3.82 6.36
N ILE A 72 4.95 2.64 5.94
CA ILE A 72 5.64 1.88 4.90
C ILE A 72 4.68 1.69 3.75
N PHE A 73 5.02 2.23 2.59
CA PHE A 73 4.40 1.83 1.34
C PHE A 73 5.07 0.56 0.84
N ALA A 74 4.29 -0.48 0.63
CA ALA A 74 4.72 -1.75 0.09
C ALA A 74 4.20 -1.90 -1.34
N ILE A 75 5.12 -2.13 -2.27
CA ILE A 75 4.83 -2.32 -3.69
C ILE A 75 5.30 -3.72 -4.05
N VAL A 76 4.40 -4.52 -4.61
CA VAL A 76 4.68 -5.90 -4.98
C VAL A 76 4.23 -6.17 -6.41
N GLU A 77 5.10 -6.76 -7.22
CA GLU A 77 4.76 -7.38 -8.51
C GLU A 77 4.76 -8.90 -8.34
N PRO A 78 3.60 -9.53 -8.04
CA PRO A 78 3.55 -10.93 -7.61
C PRO A 78 4.12 -11.90 -8.64
N LYS A 79 3.84 -11.67 -9.92
CA LYS A 79 4.26 -12.57 -11.02
C LYS A 79 5.73 -12.52 -11.35
N ALA A 80 6.39 -11.38 -11.09
CA ALA A 80 7.83 -11.24 -11.28
C ALA A 80 8.62 -11.50 -9.98
N GLY A 81 7.94 -11.67 -8.85
CA GLY A 81 8.57 -11.81 -7.54
C GLY A 81 9.33 -10.56 -7.11
N ARG A 82 8.98 -9.39 -7.65
CA ARG A 82 9.60 -8.12 -7.28
C ARG A 82 8.83 -7.45 -6.16
N HIS A 83 9.57 -6.83 -5.26
CA HIS A 83 8.98 -6.01 -4.21
C HIS A 83 9.91 -4.85 -3.89
N PHE A 84 9.32 -3.69 -3.58
CA PHE A 84 10.01 -2.53 -3.03
C PHE A 84 9.21 -1.94 -1.90
N THR A 85 9.89 -1.34 -0.96
CA THR A 85 9.28 -0.66 0.17
C THR A 85 9.84 0.74 0.28
N CYS A 86 8.97 1.70 0.64
CA CYS A 86 9.36 3.07 0.93
C CYS A 86 8.86 3.43 2.32
N ALA A 87 9.78 3.77 3.22
CA ALA A 87 9.44 4.29 4.53
C ALA A 87 9.23 5.80 4.43
N THR A 88 8.08 6.26 4.93
CA THR A 88 7.69 7.67 4.92
C THR A 88 7.28 8.13 6.32
N PRO A 89 7.38 9.43 6.63
CA PRO A 89 6.94 9.95 7.94
C PRO A 89 5.45 9.74 8.17
N ASP A 90 4.65 9.76 7.12
CA ASP A 90 3.21 9.61 7.15
C ASP A 90 2.67 8.99 5.86
N ARG A 91 1.34 8.84 5.76
CA ARG A 91 0.62 8.40 4.57
C ARG A 91 -0.15 9.54 3.91
N SER A 92 0.46 10.70 3.78
CA SER A 92 -0.17 11.87 3.13
C SER A 92 -0.28 11.71 1.61
N ALA A 93 -1.11 12.54 1.01
CA ALA A 93 -1.24 12.62 -0.45
C ALA A 93 0.10 12.97 -1.14
N LEU A 94 0.96 13.76 -0.48
CA LEU A 94 2.30 14.07 -0.96
C LEU A 94 3.17 12.81 -1.05
N GLN A 95 3.18 12.00 0.01
CA GLN A 95 3.96 10.76 0.04
C GLN A 95 3.45 9.77 -1.01
N PHE A 96 2.13 9.62 -1.12
CA PHE A 96 1.53 8.82 -2.18
C PHE A 96 1.95 9.29 -3.58
N ALA A 97 1.91 10.60 -3.85
CA ALA A 97 2.32 11.15 -5.15
C ALA A 97 3.79 10.84 -5.48
N GLN A 98 4.69 10.92 -4.50
CA GLN A 98 6.10 10.56 -4.65
C GLN A 98 6.28 9.06 -4.92
N VAL A 99 5.57 8.20 -4.18
CA VAL A 99 5.59 6.74 -4.38
C VAL A 99 5.10 6.36 -5.77
N ILE A 100 4.05 7.00 -6.29
CA ILE A 100 3.58 6.77 -7.66
C ILE A 100 4.63 7.21 -8.70
N ARG A 101 5.32 8.33 -8.48
CA ARG A 101 6.43 8.76 -9.33
C ARG A 101 7.54 7.71 -9.38
N ASP A 102 7.95 7.23 -8.22
CA ASP A 102 9.01 6.23 -8.09
C ASP A 102 8.59 4.89 -8.74
N LEU A 103 7.33 4.48 -8.54
CA LEU A 103 6.75 3.31 -9.19
C LEU A 103 6.85 3.43 -10.73
N VAL A 104 6.35 4.52 -11.32
CA VAL A 104 6.38 4.68 -12.78
C VAL A 104 7.82 4.74 -13.30
N THR A 105 8.73 5.34 -12.55
CA THR A 105 10.15 5.40 -12.89
C THR A 105 10.83 4.03 -12.85
N ALA A 106 10.41 3.15 -11.94
CA ALA A 106 10.92 1.77 -11.83
C ALA A 106 10.51 0.87 -13.03
N TYR A 107 9.48 1.28 -13.78
CA TYR A 107 8.99 0.54 -14.96
C TYR A 107 9.07 1.37 -16.25
N PRO A 108 10.26 1.79 -16.70
CA PRO A 108 10.41 2.72 -17.84
C PRO A 108 9.92 2.12 -19.17
N PHE A 109 10.00 0.80 -19.31
CA PHE A 109 9.63 0.09 -20.55
C PHE A 109 8.22 -0.51 -20.52
N ALA A 110 7.50 -0.38 -19.41
CA ALA A 110 6.12 -0.82 -19.36
C ALA A 110 5.26 0.09 -20.24
N ARG A 111 4.38 -0.50 -21.04
CA ARG A 111 3.36 0.25 -21.80
C ARG A 111 2.28 0.77 -20.88
N THR A 112 1.83 -0.08 -19.96
CA THR A 112 0.80 0.20 -18.98
C THR A 112 1.12 -0.58 -17.72
N ILE A 113 1.04 0.06 -16.55
CA ILE A 113 1.18 -0.57 -15.24
C ILE A 113 -0.23 -0.79 -14.69
N HIS A 114 -0.63 -2.04 -14.52
CA HIS A 114 -1.88 -2.37 -13.82
C HIS A 114 -1.63 -2.23 -12.31
N LEU A 115 -2.17 -1.18 -11.70
CA LEU A 115 -1.98 -0.88 -10.30
C LEU A 115 -3.21 -1.29 -9.49
N VAL A 116 -3.05 -2.27 -8.62
CA VAL A 116 -4.06 -2.70 -7.65
C VAL A 116 -3.77 -2.01 -6.32
N MET A 117 -4.74 -1.28 -5.79
CA MET A 117 -4.63 -0.60 -4.49
C MET A 117 -6.00 -0.47 -3.83
N ASP A 118 -6.03 -0.11 -2.55
CA ASP A 118 -7.28 0.18 -1.86
C ASP A 118 -7.87 1.55 -2.30
N ASN A 119 -9.15 1.75 -2.01
CA ASN A 119 -9.86 2.95 -2.41
C ASN A 119 -9.84 4.00 -1.28
N LEU A 120 -8.65 4.42 -0.83
CA LEU A 120 -8.47 5.56 0.06
C LEU A 120 -8.65 6.89 -0.70
N ASN A 121 -9.08 7.93 0.02
CA ASN A 121 -9.34 9.25 -0.58
C ASN A 121 -8.10 9.88 -1.22
N ILE A 122 -6.90 9.51 -0.73
CA ILE A 122 -5.62 9.98 -1.28
C ILE A 122 -5.17 9.20 -2.52
N HIS A 123 -5.74 8.01 -2.78
CA HIS A 123 -5.36 7.14 -3.89
C HIS A 123 -6.05 7.57 -5.20
N CYS A 124 -5.83 8.80 -5.61
CA CYS A 124 -6.47 9.35 -6.79
C CYS A 124 -5.54 10.30 -7.57
N ARG A 125 -5.90 10.57 -8.84
CA ARG A 125 -5.16 11.49 -9.69
C ARG A 125 -5.03 12.89 -9.08
N LYS A 126 -6.04 13.34 -8.31
CA LYS A 126 -6.02 14.66 -7.67
C LYS A 126 -4.84 14.82 -6.74
N SER A 127 -4.47 13.79 -5.97
CA SER A 127 -3.28 13.82 -5.10
C SER A 127 -2.00 14.09 -5.87
N LEU A 128 -1.86 13.53 -7.08
CA LEU A 128 -0.71 13.80 -7.94
C LEU A 128 -0.73 15.24 -8.46
N THR A 129 -1.90 15.71 -8.91
CA THR A 129 -2.05 17.07 -9.44
C THR A 129 -1.72 18.13 -8.39
N ASP A 130 -2.21 17.95 -7.17
CA ASP A 130 -2.02 18.91 -6.08
C ASP A 130 -0.54 19.03 -5.64
N HIS A 131 0.26 17.97 -5.80
CA HIS A 131 1.63 17.93 -5.29
C HIS A 131 2.73 17.92 -6.36
N LEU A 132 2.44 17.45 -7.58
CA LEU A 132 3.41 17.34 -8.67
C LEU A 132 3.11 18.29 -9.83
N GLY A 133 1.92 18.93 -9.80
CA GLY A 133 1.43 19.73 -10.91
C GLY A 133 0.76 18.91 -12.01
N GLU A 134 -0.04 19.58 -12.82
CA GLU A 134 -0.96 18.93 -13.77
C GLU A 134 -0.24 18.15 -14.87
N ARG A 135 0.84 18.70 -15.40
CA ARG A 135 1.61 18.06 -16.49
C ARG A 135 2.19 16.71 -16.07
N GLU A 136 2.84 16.67 -14.91
CA GLU A 136 3.47 15.45 -14.40
C GLU A 136 2.41 14.45 -13.95
N ALA A 137 1.37 14.91 -13.24
CA ALA A 137 0.27 14.07 -12.82
C ALA A 137 -0.43 13.38 -14.00
N ASN A 138 -0.66 14.10 -15.10
CA ASN A 138 -1.25 13.55 -16.32
C ASN A 138 -0.34 12.46 -16.92
N TYR A 139 0.96 12.72 -17.02
CA TYR A 139 1.92 11.75 -17.53
C TYR A 139 1.93 10.49 -16.65
N LEU A 140 2.11 10.62 -15.35
CA LEU A 140 2.17 9.48 -14.44
C LEU A 140 0.86 8.68 -14.46
N TRP A 141 -0.28 9.35 -14.38
CA TRP A 141 -1.59 8.69 -14.36
C TRP A 141 -1.92 7.99 -15.68
N SER A 142 -1.49 8.54 -16.83
CA SER A 142 -1.66 7.90 -18.13
C SER A 142 -0.90 6.58 -18.29
N ARG A 143 0.14 6.36 -17.47
CA ARG A 143 0.92 5.12 -17.44
C ARG A 143 0.26 4.03 -16.58
N LEU A 144 -0.77 4.38 -15.81
CA LEU A 144 -1.43 3.49 -14.86
C LEU A 144 -2.80 3.07 -15.37
N GLN A 145 -3.14 1.81 -15.18
CA GLN A 145 -4.50 1.32 -15.19
C GLN A 145 -4.83 0.88 -13.76
N VAL A 146 -5.56 1.75 -13.05
CA VAL A 146 -5.85 1.56 -11.63
C VAL A 146 -7.04 0.62 -11.46
N GLN A 147 -6.89 -0.37 -10.60
CA GLN A 147 -7.91 -1.28 -10.14
C GLN A 147 -8.03 -1.14 -8.62
N TYR A 148 -9.16 -0.68 -8.14
CA TYR A 148 -9.40 -0.57 -6.71
C TYR A 148 -9.93 -1.87 -6.14
N THR A 149 -9.41 -2.28 -4.97
CA THR A 149 -10.00 -3.37 -4.21
C THR A 149 -11.37 -2.97 -3.66
N PRO A 150 -12.33 -3.91 -3.55
CA PRO A 150 -13.67 -3.58 -3.07
C PRO A 150 -13.63 -3.08 -1.62
N LYS A 151 -14.39 -2.03 -1.33
CA LYS A 151 -14.54 -1.52 0.04
C LYS A 151 -15.45 -2.48 0.82
N ARG A 152 -15.03 -2.90 2.01
CA ARG A 152 -15.93 -3.55 2.95
C ARG A 152 -17.00 -2.55 3.37
N GLN A 153 -18.23 -2.77 2.94
CA GLN A 153 -19.38 -2.09 3.52
C GLN A 153 -19.69 -2.76 4.87
N LEU A 154 -19.46 -2.03 5.95
CA LEU A 154 -20.01 -2.44 7.24
C LEU A 154 -21.53 -2.21 7.15
N ALA A 155 -22.32 -3.27 7.23
CA ALA A 155 -23.76 -3.13 7.38
C ALA A 155 -24.01 -2.25 8.62
N GLN A 156 -24.54 -1.05 8.39
CA GLN A 156 -25.07 -0.24 9.48
C GLN A 156 -26.31 -0.97 9.96
N SER A 157 -26.22 -1.63 11.13
CA SER A 157 -27.43 -2.11 11.80
C SER A 157 -28.26 -0.88 12.13
N SER A 158 -29.30 -0.62 11.34
CA SER A 158 -30.38 0.26 11.74
C SER A 158 -30.92 -0.27 13.06
N ARG A 159 -30.66 0.41 14.13
CA ARG A 159 -31.38 0.23 15.40
C ARG A 159 -32.70 0.95 15.19
N ASP A 160 -33.73 0.19 14.88
CA ASP A 160 -35.10 0.55 15.17
C ASP A 160 -35.40 0.34 16.66
#